data_47d589de5ee965ee16e6359cfddc351f
#
_entry.id   47d589de5ee965ee16e6359cfddc351f
#
_cell.length_a   1.000
_cell.length_b   1.000
_cell.length_c   1.000
_cell.angle_alpha   90.00
_cell.angle_beta   90.00
_cell.angle_gamma   90.00
#
_symmetry.space_group_name_H-M   'P 1'
#
loop_
_entity.id
_entity.type
_entity.pdbx_description
1 polymer ?
#
loop_
_entity_poly.entity_id
_entity_poly.type
_entity_poly.pdbx_seq_one_letter_code
_entity_poly.pdbx_strand_id
1 'polypeptide(L)'
;MSIRIEKVSYKNTKDIRILEAVLANWFKNPKELNLIEPRMKYPFNFKKWVTLTYKDSDIKSFALKENKWIVGIGNIIFNEDNKWAHALHIFIDEKYRKKGLATKMLQYLESLARDKKMRILTLRVMPKNVPAKNLYEKMGFEEYINTGKHLPNSNNDATILQKILD
;
A
#
# COMPACT_ATOMS: atom_id res chain seq x y z
N MET A 1 12.87 -18.45 8.55
CA MET A 1 12.58 -17.63 7.36
C MET A 1 12.88 -16.18 7.70
N SER A 2 13.86 -15.62 7.02
CA SER A 2 14.29 -14.24 7.30
C SER A 2 13.71 -13.31 6.25
N ILE A 3 12.79 -12.44 6.67
CA ILE A 3 12.15 -11.47 5.79
C ILE A 3 12.52 -10.08 6.26
N ARG A 4 13.02 -9.27 5.33
CA ARG A 4 13.43 -7.90 5.62
C ARG A 4 12.68 -6.92 4.76
N ILE A 5 12.58 -5.68 5.23
CA ILE A 5 12.00 -4.59 4.45
C ILE A 5 13.12 -3.79 3.83
N GLU A 6 13.03 -3.56 2.52
CA GLU A 6 14.00 -2.76 1.78
C GLU A 6 13.30 -1.70 0.97
N LYS A 7 13.94 -0.55 0.83
CA LYS A 7 13.45 0.50 -0.04
C LYS A 7 13.61 0.07 -1.49
N VAL A 8 12.59 0.30 -2.31
CA VAL A 8 12.62 0.05 -3.75
C VAL A 8 12.11 1.29 -4.47
N SER A 9 12.37 1.38 -5.77
CA SER A 9 11.95 2.54 -6.55
C SER A 9 11.46 2.13 -7.93
N TYR A 10 10.32 2.67 -8.30
CA TYR A 10 9.79 2.52 -9.67
C TYR A 10 10.58 3.37 -10.69
N LYS A 11 11.62 4.06 -10.24
CA LYS A 11 12.52 4.86 -11.11
C LYS A 11 13.90 4.23 -11.25
N ASN A 12 14.14 3.10 -10.59
CA ASN A 12 15.42 2.40 -10.61
C ASN A 12 15.30 1.16 -11.50
N THR A 13 16.17 1.05 -12.49
CA THR A 13 16.09 -0.03 -13.49
C THR A 13 16.14 -1.44 -12.89
N LYS A 14 16.99 -1.64 -11.88
CA LYS A 14 17.09 -2.96 -11.23
C LYS A 14 15.79 -3.31 -10.51
N ASP A 15 15.26 -2.34 -9.77
CA ASP A 15 14.01 -2.56 -9.02
C ASP A 15 12.83 -2.79 -9.96
N ILE A 16 12.76 -2.03 -11.06
CA ILE A 16 11.69 -2.15 -12.05
C ILE A 16 11.60 -3.57 -12.60
N ARG A 17 12.72 -4.18 -12.92
CA ARG A 17 12.73 -5.54 -13.47
C ARG A 17 12.08 -6.53 -12.51
N ILE A 18 12.46 -6.45 -11.24
CA ILE A 18 11.94 -7.37 -10.22
C ILE A 18 10.48 -7.05 -9.93
N LEU A 19 10.15 -5.77 -9.78
CA LEU A 19 8.78 -5.34 -9.52
C LEU A 19 7.84 -5.77 -10.64
N GLU A 20 8.23 -5.54 -11.89
CA GLU A 20 7.39 -5.91 -13.02
C GLU A 20 7.09 -7.40 -13.04
N ALA A 21 8.11 -8.23 -12.84
CA ALA A 21 7.94 -9.68 -12.85
C ALA A 21 7.02 -10.15 -11.72
N VAL A 22 7.24 -9.61 -10.52
CA VAL A 22 6.48 -10.01 -9.34
C VAL A 22 5.02 -9.56 -9.44
N LEU A 23 4.80 -8.31 -9.81
CA LEU A 23 3.45 -7.75 -9.92
C LEU A 23 2.66 -8.45 -11.02
N ALA A 24 3.29 -8.73 -12.17
CA ALA A 24 2.63 -9.45 -13.24
C ALA A 24 2.19 -10.86 -12.79
N ASN A 25 3.01 -11.50 -11.97
CA ASN A 25 2.66 -12.81 -11.43
C ASN A 25 1.49 -12.73 -10.44
N TRP A 26 1.55 -11.78 -9.50
CA TRP A 26 0.48 -11.63 -8.51
C TRP A 26 -0.86 -11.26 -9.14
N PHE A 27 -0.83 -10.36 -10.12
CA PHE A 27 -2.05 -9.78 -10.68
C PHE A 27 -2.53 -10.48 -11.96
N LYS A 28 -2.10 -11.71 -12.15
CA LYS A 28 -2.79 -12.65 -13.05
C LYS A 28 -4.21 -12.92 -12.56
N ASN A 29 -4.43 -12.75 -11.26
CA ASN A 29 -5.73 -12.95 -10.66
C ASN A 29 -6.49 -11.60 -10.70
N PRO A 30 -7.61 -11.51 -11.47
CA PRO A 30 -8.38 -10.28 -11.58
C PRO A 30 -8.92 -9.77 -10.25
N LYS A 31 -9.26 -10.66 -9.35
CA LYS A 31 -9.74 -10.30 -8.00
C LYS A 31 -8.69 -9.53 -7.22
N GLU A 32 -7.46 -10.05 -7.23
CA GLU A 32 -6.36 -9.42 -6.50
C GLU A 32 -6.06 -8.04 -7.07
N LEU A 33 -6.04 -7.93 -8.39
CA LEU A 33 -5.82 -6.64 -9.04
C LEU A 33 -6.91 -5.65 -8.69
N ASN A 34 -8.17 -6.06 -8.73
CA ASN A 34 -9.29 -5.19 -8.45
C ASN A 34 -9.29 -4.69 -7.00
N LEU A 35 -8.86 -5.52 -6.06
CA LEU A 35 -8.79 -5.13 -4.66
C LEU A 35 -7.70 -4.11 -4.38
N ILE A 36 -6.55 -4.21 -5.08
CA ILE A 36 -5.40 -3.36 -4.82
C ILE A 36 -5.42 -2.08 -5.66
N GLU A 37 -5.91 -2.15 -6.90
CA GLU A 37 -5.95 -1.02 -7.81
C GLU A 37 -7.22 -1.05 -8.64
N PRO A 38 -8.36 -0.62 -8.09
CA PRO A 38 -9.64 -0.69 -8.81
C PRO A 38 -9.72 0.21 -10.04
N ARG A 39 -8.81 1.17 -10.20
CA ARG A 39 -8.75 2.02 -11.39
C ARG A 39 -8.21 1.29 -12.61
N MET A 40 -7.51 0.16 -12.42
CA MET A 40 -6.94 -0.60 -13.52
C MET A 40 -7.85 -1.76 -13.88
N LYS A 41 -8.29 -1.79 -15.12
CA LYS A 41 -9.03 -2.93 -15.64
C LYS A 41 -8.07 -4.07 -15.97
N TYR A 42 -8.48 -5.30 -15.65
CA TYR A 42 -7.72 -6.47 -16.04
C TYR A 42 -7.61 -6.54 -17.56
N PRO A 43 -6.47 -6.95 -18.14
CA PRO A 43 -5.31 -7.53 -17.48
C PRO A 43 -4.35 -6.50 -16.90
N PHE A 44 -3.49 -6.95 -16.01
CA PHE A 44 -2.47 -6.11 -15.41
C PHE A 44 -1.53 -5.56 -16.48
N ASN A 45 -1.20 -4.27 -16.38
CA ASN A 45 -0.27 -3.61 -17.26
C ASN A 45 0.70 -2.79 -16.40
N PHE A 46 1.97 -3.17 -16.40
CA PHE A 46 2.95 -2.53 -15.53
C PHE A 46 3.15 -1.05 -15.84
N LYS A 47 3.19 -0.68 -17.10
CA LYS A 47 3.34 0.73 -17.50
C LYS A 47 2.19 1.56 -16.96
N LYS A 48 0.99 1.03 -17.02
CA LYS A 48 -0.21 1.70 -16.51
C LYS A 48 -0.19 1.78 -14.98
N TRP A 49 0.27 0.73 -14.32
CA TRP A 49 0.47 0.72 -12.87
C TRP A 49 1.36 1.87 -12.45
N VAL A 50 2.50 2.02 -13.10
CA VAL A 50 3.44 3.11 -12.80
C VAL A 50 2.82 4.48 -13.12
N THR A 51 2.18 4.61 -14.27
CA THR A 51 1.60 5.88 -14.72
C THR A 51 0.48 6.36 -13.81
N LEU A 52 -0.37 5.45 -13.35
CA LEU A 52 -1.51 5.81 -12.51
C LEU A 52 -1.10 6.33 -11.13
N THR A 53 0.02 5.85 -10.60
CA THR A 53 0.33 6.07 -9.19
C THR A 53 1.73 6.63 -8.94
N TYR A 54 2.76 6.12 -9.63
CA TYR A 54 4.14 6.32 -9.22
C TYR A 54 4.92 7.33 -10.03
N LYS A 55 4.53 7.56 -11.28
CA LYS A 55 5.33 8.32 -12.24
C LYS A 55 5.62 9.75 -11.79
N ASP A 56 4.61 10.48 -11.39
CA ASP A 56 4.73 11.91 -11.06
C ASP A 56 4.45 12.17 -9.58
N SER A 57 4.79 11.22 -8.73
CA SER A 57 4.51 11.32 -7.31
C SER A 57 5.77 11.16 -6.47
N ASP A 58 5.71 11.60 -5.24
CA ASP A 58 6.78 11.44 -4.26
C ASP A 58 6.48 10.28 -3.31
N ILE A 59 5.91 9.21 -3.84
CA ILE A 59 5.61 8.01 -3.07
C ILE A 59 6.90 7.28 -2.72
N LYS A 60 7.03 6.90 -1.46
CA LYS A 60 8.12 6.06 -0.99
C LYS A 60 7.66 4.61 -1.03
N SER A 61 8.43 3.77 -1.71
CA SER A 61 8.07 2.37 -1.95
C SER A 61 9.00 1.42 -1.24
N PHE A 62 8.43 0.34 -0.70
CA PHE A 62 9.18 -0.66 0.06
C PHE A 62 8.74 -2.05 -0.34
N ALA A 63 9.67 -3.00 -0.19
CA ALA A 63 9.40 -4.39 -0.45
C ALA A 63 9.76 -5.23 0.76
N LEU A 64 8.98 -6.26 1.01
CA LEU A 64 9.34 -7.36 1.89
C LEU A 64 10.09 -8.38 1.04
N LYS A 65 11.29 -8.71 1.44
CA LYS A 65 12.15 -9.64 0.68
C LYS A 65 12.57 -10.84 1.52
N GLU A 66 12.48 -12.00 0.88
CA GLU A 66 13.13 -13.20 1.35
C GLU A 66 14.27 -13.48 0.38
N ASN A 67 15.51 -13.38 0.87
CA ASN A 67 16.70 -13.38 0.01
C ASN A 67 16.58 -12.24 -1.02
N LYS A 68 16.60 -12.53 -2.31
CA LYS A 68 16.46 -11.53 -3.36
C LYS A 68 15.03 -11.42 -3.89
N TRP A 69 14.11 -12.24 -3.38
CA TRP A 69 12.76 -12.32 -3.91
C TRP A 69 11.80 -11.42 -3.13
N ILE A 70 10.97 -10.68 -3.87
CA ILE A 70 9.94 -9.84 -3.28
C ILE A 70 8.72 -10.68 -2.93
N VAL A 71 8.32 -10.66 -1.66
CA VAL A 71 7.14 -11.40 -1.18
C VAL A 71 6.02 -10.48 -0.71
N GLY A 72 6.26 -9.18 -0.72
CA GLY A 72 5.24 -8.19 -0.40
C GLY A 72 5.69 -6.80 -0.73
N ILE A 73 4.75 -5.87 -0.80
CA ILE A 73 5.03 -4.46 -1.06
C ILE A 73 4.21 -3.58 -0.13
N GLY A 74 4.69 -2.36 0.05
CA GLY A 74 3.96 -1.31 0.75
C GLY A 74 4.50 0.04 0.36
N ASN A 75 3.67 1.06 0.42
CA ASN A 75 4.02 2.38 -0.06
C ASN A 75 3.41 3.44 0.84
N ILE A 76 4.03 4.62 0.88
CA ILE A 76 3.53 5.72 1.68
C ILE A 76 3.83 7.04 0.98
N ILE A 77 2.89 7.98 1.08
CA ILE A 77 3.10 9.34 0.62
C ILE A 77 2.79 10.28 1.79
N PHE A 78 3.56 11.36 1.89
CA PHE A 78 3.43 12.33 2.97
C PHE A 78 2.88 13.64 2.45
N ASN A 79 1.89 14.19 3.16
CA ASN A 79 1.45 15.57 2.95
C ASN A 79 1.98 16.38 4.13
N GLU A 80 3.12 17.02 3.94
CA GLU A 80 3.80 17.73 5.01
C GLU A 80 3.08 18.99 5.45
N ASP A 81 2.36 19.62 4.55
CA ASP A 81 1.59 20.85 4.88
C ASP A 81 0.46 20.55 5.85
N ASN A 82 -0.25 19.47 5.63
CA ASN A 82 -1.40 19.09 6.45
C ASN A 82 -1.06 18.05 7.52
N LYS A 83 0.18 17.60 7.56
CA LYS A 83 0.67 16.62 8.53
C LYS A 83 -0.08 15.30 8.52
N TRP A 84 -0.41 14.80 7.34
CA TRP A 84 -0.96 13.46 7.22
C TRP A 84 -0.15 12.63 6.21
N ALA A 85 -0.21 11.32 6.41
CA ALA A 85 0.41 10.35 5.51
C ALA A 85 -0.66 9.40 5.01
N HIS A 86 -0.43 8.84 3.83
CA HIS A 86 -1.33 7.86 3.24
C HIS A 86 -0.52 6.64 2.81
N ALA A 87 -0.87 5.48 3.35
CA ALA A 87 -0.29 4.21 2.94
C ALA A 87 -1.14 3.61 1.84
N LEU A 88 -0.50 3.01 0.84
CA LEU A 88 -1.21 2.48 -0.32
C LEU A 88 -0.49 1.29 -0.91
N HIS A 89 -1.22 0.53 -1.73
CA HIS A 89 -0.70 -0.66 -2.41
C HIS A 89 0.07 -1.56 -1.44
N ILE A 90 -0.57 -1.94 -0.35
CA ILE A 90 -0.02 -2.93 0.57
C ILE A 90 -0.52 -4.29 0.11
N PHE A 91 0.40 -5.16 -0.25
CA PHE A 91 0.07 -6.47 -0.80
C PHE A 91 1.08 -7.51 -0.37
N ILE A 92 0.61 -8.67 0.00
CA ILE A 92 1.46 -9.80 0.40
C ILE A 92 1.17 -10.97 -0.54
N ASP A 93 2.23 -11.60 -1.05
CA ASP A 93 2.11 -12.80 -1.86
C ASP A 93 1.25 -13.83 -1.14
N GLU A 94 0.32 -14.43 -1.86
CA GLU A 94 -0.65 -15.39 -1.31
C GLU A 94 0.03 -16.48 -0.49
N LYS A 95 1.17 -16.97 -0.96
CA LYS A 95 1.91 -18.03 -0.28
C LYS A 95 2.52 -17.60 1.04
N TYR A 96 2.60 -16.29 1.28
CA TYR A 96 3.23 -15.72 2.47
C TYR A 96 2.24 -15.07 3.42
N ARG A 97 0.94 -15.24 3.17
CA ARG A 97 -0.11 -14.67 4.03
C ARG A 97 -0.26 -15.44 5.33
N LYS A 98 -0.95 -14.82 6.30
CA LYS A 98 -1.20 -15.38 7.64
C LYS A 98 0.08 -15.59 8.44
N LYS A 99 1.11 -14.81 8.15
CA LYS A 99 2.40 -14.86 8.85
C LYS A 99 2.77 -13.51 9.47
N GLY A 100 1.81 -12.59 9.52
CA GLY A 100 2.03 -11.27 10.11
C GLY A 100 2.80 -10.29 9.25
N LEU A 101 2.98 -10.57 7.95
CA LEU A 101 3.79 -9.71 7.09
C LEU A 101 3.10 -8.40 6.74
N ALA A 102 1.78 -8.39 6.56
CA ALA A 102 1.05 -7.15 6.34
C ALA A 102 1.16 -6.25 7.56
N THR A 103 1.06 -6.82 8.75
CA THR A 103 1.25 -6.09 10.01
C THR A 103 2.65 -5.50 10.09
N LYS A 104 3.65 -6.30 9.76
CA LYS A 104 5.05 -5.86 9.77
C LYS A 104 5.26 -4.67 8.83
N MET A 105 4.73 -4.76 7.62
CA MET A 105 4.84 -3.66 6.65
C MET A 105 4.13 -2.41 7.16
N LEU A 106 2.91 -2.55 7.63
CA LEU A 106 2.14 -1.39 8.07
C LEU A 106 2.76 -0.73 9.31
N GLN A 107 3.29 -1.52 10.24
CA GLN A 107 4.00 -0.98 11.40
C GLN A 107 5.24 -0.19 10.96
N TYR A 108 5.93 -0.68 9.94
CA TYR A 108 7.09 0.02 9.40
C TYR A 108 6.68 1.37 8.79
N LEU A 109 5.62 1.37 7.96
CA LEU A 109 5.12 2.60 7.35
C LEU A 109 4.64 3.59 8.42
N GLU A 110 3.98 3.10 9.45
CA GLU A 110 3.56 3.94 10.57
C GLU A 110 4.76 4.57 11.26
N SER A 111 5.84 3.80 11.46
CA SER A 111 7.05 4.34 12.08
C SER A 111 7.66 5.47 11.25
N LEU A 112 7.62 5.36 9.93
CA LEU A 112 8.09 6.43 9.05
C LEU A 112 7.21 7.68 9.18
N ALA A 113 5.90 7.50 9.29
CA ALA A 113 4.98 8.61 9.47
C ALA A 113 5.23 9.32 10.81
N ARG A 114 5.47 8.56 11.87
CA ARG A 114 5.79 9.14 13.18
C ARG A 114 7.13 9.89 13.16
N ASP A 115 8.13 9.33 12.49
CA ASP A 115 9.44 9.99 12.37
C ASP A 115 9.35 11.32 11.65
N LYS A 116 8.43 11.44 10.69
CA LYS A 116 8.18 12.67 9.96
C LYS A 116 7.18 13.60 10.66
N LYS A 117 6.75 13.25 11.87
CA LYS A 117 5.82 14.06 12.66
C LYS A 117 4.45 14.21 12.01
N MET A 118 4.01 13.21 11.26
CA MET A 118 2.66 13.18 10.75
C MET A 118 1.68 12.94 11.89
N ARG A 119 0.51 13.53 11.80
CA ARG A 119 -0.52 13.40 12.84
C ARG A 119 -1.51 12.28 12.56
N ILE A 120 -1.70 11.97 11.30
CA ILE A 120 -2.70 10.99 10.86
C ILE A 120 -2.10 10.12 9.79
N LEU A 121 -2.40 8.83 9.86
CA LEU A 121 -2.10 7.88 8.80
C LEU A 121 -3.41 7.34 8.25
N THR A 122 -3.58 7.39 6.93
CA THR A 122 -4.80 6.91 6.27
C THR A 122 -4.52 5.71 5.38
N LEU A 123 -5.57 4.92 5.16
CA LEU A 123 -5.57 3.76 4.26
C LEU A 123 -6.89 3.74 3.50
N ARG A 124 -6.87 3.15 2.31
CA ARG A 124 -8.10 2.78 1.62
C ARG A 124 -8.25 1.28 1.63
N VAL A 125 -9.46 0.82 1.82
CA VAL A 125 -9.77 -0.61 1.76
C VAL A 125 -11.08 -0.80 1.03
N MET A 126 -11.11 -1.74 0.09
CA MET A 126 -12.34 -2.07 -0.63
C MET A 126 -13.28 -2.81 0.32
N PRO A 127 -14.59 -2.56 0.25
CA PRO A 127 -15.55 -3.22 1.15
C PRO A 127 -15.48 -4.74 1.12
N LYS A 128 -15.14 -5.30 -0.04
CA LYS A 128 -15.02 -6.74 -0.20
C LYS A 128 -13.78 -7.33 0.44
N ASN A 129 -12.82 -6.48 0.81
CA ASN A 129 -11.57 -6.94 1.41
C ASN A 129 -11.70 -7.01 2.92
N VAL A 130 -12.57 -7.89 3.39
CA VAL A 130 -12.89 -8.03 4.81
C VAL A 130 -11.66 -8.39 5.64
N PRO A 131 -10.78 -9.32 5.21
CA PRO A 131 -9.58 -9.62 6.00
C PRO A 131 -8.68 -8.40 6.23
N ALA A 132 -8.50 -7.57 5.20
CA ALA A 132 -7.68 -6.36 5.35
C ALA A 132 -8.33 -5.36 6.29
N LYS A 133 -9.63 -5.14 6.16
CA LYS A 133 -10.35 -4.24 7.05
C LYS A 133 -10.23 -4.68 8.50
N ASN A 134 -10.42 -5.96 8.76
CA ASN A 134 -10.31 -6.52 10.10
C ASN A 134 -8.90 -6.33 10.69
N LEU A 135 -7.89 -6.55 9.86
CA LEU A 135 -6.50 -6.36 10.28
C LEU A 135 -6.24 -4.90 10.65
N TYR A 136 -6.66 -3.97 9.81
CA TYR A 136 -6.43 -2.55 10.05
C TYR A 136 -7.15 -2.06 11.30
N GLU A 137 -8.37 -2.54 11.52
CA GLU A 137 -9.11 -2.20 12.73
C GLU A 137 -8.41 -2.71 13.98
N LYS A 138 -7.86 -3.91 13.94
CA LYS A 138 -7.04 -4.45 15.04
C LYS A 138 -5.80 -3.62 15.32
N MET A 139 -5.27 -2.96 14.30
CA MET A 139 -4.10 -2.11 14.44
C MET A 139 -4.42 -0.69 14.89
N GLY A 140 -5.69 -0.42 15.16
CA GLY A 140 -6.12 0.87 15.70
C GLY A 140 -6.65 1.84 14.66
N PHE A 141 -6.89 1.40 13.45
CA PHE A 141 -7.49 2.25 12.42
C PHE A 141 -9.01 2.29 12.59
N GLU A 142 -9.58 3.44 12.35
CA GLU A 142 -11.02 3.68 12.40
C GLU A 142 -11.50 4.21 11.06
N GLU A 143 -12.76 3.99 10.77
CA GLU A 143 -13.34 4.53 9.55
C GLU A 143 -13.32 6.06 9.61
N TYR A 144 -12.81 6.68 8.55
CA TYR A 144 -12.80 8.13 8.43
C TYR A 144 -14.18 8.61 8.02
N ILE A 145 -14.75 9.49 8.84
CA ILE A 145 -16.04 10.11 8.53
C ILE A 145 -15.74 11.45 7.87
N ASN A 146 -16.16 11.59 6.62
CA ASN A 146 -15.94 12.81 5.86
C ASN A 146 -16.82 13.93 6.39
N THR A 147 -16.21 14.92 7.03
CA THR A 147 -16.90 16.10 7.54
C THR A 147 -16.78 17.29 6.60
N GLY A 148 -16.72 17.02 5.30
CA GLY A 148 -16.62 18.06 4.26
C GLY A 148 -15.20 18.42 3.87
N LYS A 149 -14.20 17.77 4.41
CA LYS A 149 -12.81 17.99 4.02
C LYS A 149 -12.43 17.05 2.88
N HIS A 150 -11.69 17.59 1.92
CA HIS A 150 -11.26 16.80 0.77
C HIS A 150 -10.16 15.83 1.16
N LEU A 151 -10.45 14.56 1.02
CA LEU A 151 -9.42 13.53 0.92
C LEU A 151 -9.15 13.27 -0.55
N PRO A 152 -7.98 12.67 -0.89
CA PRO A 152 -7.72 12.30 -2.26
C PRO A 152 -8.88 11.48 -2.79
N ASN A 153 -9.23 11.77 -3.99
CA ASN A 153 -10.42 11.32 -4.68
C ASN A 153 -10.73 9.83 -4.46
N SER A 154 -11.79 9.53 -3.75
CA SER A 154 -12.26 8.17 -3.56
C SER A 154 -13.38 7.91 -4.56
N ASN A 155 -13.04 7.67 -5.81
CA ASN A 155 -14.00 7.42 -6.86
C ASN A 155 -14.69 6.09 -6.73
N ASN A 156 -14.37 5.32 -5.74
CA ASN A 156 -14.83 3.97 -5.61
C ASN A 156 -15.51 3.82 -4.29
N ASP A 157 -16.17 2.71 -4.12
CA ASP A 157 -16.78 2.35 -2.87
C ASP A 157 -15.76 2.08 -1.77
N ALA A 158 -14.52 2.48 -1.98
CA ALA A 158 -13.45 2.26 -1.02
C ALA A 158 -13.73 3.02 0.28
N THR A 159 -13.58 2.32 1.38
CA THR A 159 -13.65 2.92 2.71
C THR A 159 -12.29 3.50 3.06
N ILE A 160 -12.28 4.68 3.65
CA ILE A 160 -11.05 5.29 4.14
C ILE A 160 -10.96 5.05 5.64
N LEU A 161 -9.83 4.49 6.06
CA LEU A 161 -9.53 4.27 7.47
C LEU A 161 -8.44 5.23 7.89
N GLN A 162 -8.47 5.65 9.16
CA GLN A 162 -7.46 6.55 9.71
C GLN A 162 -6.99 6.09 11.08
N LYS A 163 -5.77 6.46 11.39
CA LYS A 163 -5.18 6.29 12.72
C LYS A 163 -4.53 7.58 13.15
N ILE A 164 -4.86 8.06 14.34
CA ILE A 164 -4.23 9.23 14.95
C ILE A 164 -2.89 8.80 15.52
N LEU A 165 -1.83 9.54 15.21
CA LEU A 165 -0.46 9.13 15.53
C LEU A 165 0.19 9.85 16.69
N ASP A 166 -0.34 10.98 17.12
CA ASP A 166 0.27 11.79 18.18
C ASP A 166 0.19 11.21 19.59
#